data_0ce2b2e789866d6948ada5ba4c26e3d0
#
_entry.id   0ce2b2e789866d6948ada5ba4c26e3d0
#
_cell.length_a   1.000
_cell.length_b   1.000
_cell.length_c   1.000
_cell.angle_alpha   90.00
_cell.angle_beta   90.00
_cell.angle_gamma   90.00
#
_symmetry.space_group_name_H-M   'P 1'
#
loop_
_entity.id
_entity.type
_entity.pdbx_description
1 polymer ?
#
loop_
_entity_poly.entity_id
_entity_poly.type
_entity_poly.pdbx_seq_one_letter_code
_entity_poly.pdbx_strand_id
1 'polypeptide(L)'
;KDGLIQDAPGRGVLVAPLDVDWMRQVYQVRGALDALAAKLAAARRFQIDSGLIARGREAAQGKDVKAMIDADMAFHQAIYAAAQNPLIAQSAQLHWHHLRRVMGAVLQSTQQRNSIWDEHEAIAQAMAAGQAERAAALIDHHSQQASNKLGARLSEQLFSRKTSTGDTL
;
A
#
# COMPACT_ATOMS: atom_id res chain seq x y z
N LYS A 1 -19.32 3.22 -8.21
CA LYS A 1 -19.11 3.77 -6.83
C LYS A 1 -17.93 2.99 -6.24
N ASP A 2 -16.85 3.68 -5.93
CA ASP A 2 -15.57 3.05 -5.55
C ASP A 2 -15.53 2.56 -4.08
N GLY A 3 -16.71 2.39 -3.41
CA GLY A 3 -16.78 1.96 -2.01
C GLY A 3 -16.24 2.97 -0.99
N LEU A 4 -15.92 4.20 -1.41
CA LEU A 4 -15.42 5.26 -0.54
C LEU A 4 -16.53 6.01 0.20
N ILE A 5 -17.72 5.94 -0.33
CA ILE A 5 -18.93 6.56 0.23
C ILE A 5 -20.06 5.54 0.30
N GLN A 6 -20.92 5.71 1.26
CA GLN A 6 -22.17 4.95 1.44
C GLN A 6 -23.35 5.89 1.63
N ASP A 7 -24.55 5.42 1.31
CA ASP A 7 -25.76 6.20 1.53
C ASP A 7 -26.00 6.41 3.02
N ALA A 8 -26.33 7.64 3.41
CA ALA A 8 -26.71 7.97 4.76
C ALA A 8 -28.20 7.63 5.01
N PRO A 9 -28.61 7.27 6.23
CA PRO A 9 -30.00 7.23 6.59
C PRO A 9 -30.68 8.59 6.34
N GLY A 10 -31.66 8.64 5.41
CA GLY A 10 -32.26 9.89 4.95
C GLY A 10 -31.69 10.33 3.60
N ARG A 11 -31.37 11.63 3.46
CA ARG A 11 -30.77 12.18 2.24
C ARG A 11 -29.31 12.52 2.50
N GLY A 12 -28.40 12.00 1.66
CA GLY A 12 -26.98 12.32 1.71
C GLY A 12 -26.08 11.11 1.60
N VAL A 13 -24.78 11.33 1.72
CA VAL A 13 -23.74 10.31 1.68
C VAL A 13 -22.80 10.47 2.88
N LEU A 14 -22.30 9.35 3.37
CA LEU A 14 -21.26 9.29 4.40
C LEU A 14 -19.99 8.70 3.80
N VAL A 15 -18.86 9.09 4.35
CA VAL A 15 -17.61 8.41 4.06
C VAL A 15 -17.69 6.99 4.63
N ALA A 16 -17.47 5.98 3.79
CA ALA A 16 -17.50 4.59 4.23
C ALA A 16 -16.51 4.36 5.38
N PRO A 17 -16.87 3.64 6.45
CA PRO A 17 -15.95 3.35 7.54
C PRO A 17 -14.74 2.56 7.03
N LEU A 18 -13.64 2.64 7.78
CA LEU A 18 -12.50 1.76 7.54
C LEU A 18 -12.84 0.37 8.09
N ASP A 19 -12.56 -0.65 7.30
CA ASP A 19 -12.84 -2.05 7.60
C ASP A 19 -11.56 -2.86 7.41
N VAL A 20 -11.23 -3.69 8.42
CA VAL A 20 -9.99 -4.50 8.45
C VAL A 20 -10.06 -5.64 7.44
N ASP A 21 -11.21 -6.31 7.34
CA ASP A 21 -11.36 -7.47 6.45
C ASP A 21 -11.39 -7.02 5.00
N TRP A 22 -12.07 -5.91 4.71
CA TRP A 22 -12.01 -5.27 3.40
C TRP A 22 -10.58 -4.88 3.02
N MET A 23 -9.84 -4.25 3.92
CA MET A 23 -8.43 -3.90 3.70
C MET A 23 -7.59 -5.15 3.39
N ARG A 24 -7.76 -6.25 4.12
CA ARG A 24 -7.06 -7.52 3.86
C ARG A 24 -7.39 -8.08 2.48
N GLN A 25 -8.67 -8.05 2.07
CA GLN A 25 -9.09 -8.49 0.72
C GLN A 25 -8.46 -7.63 -0.37
N VAL A 26 -8.40 -6.31 -0.17
CA VAL A 26 -7.69 -5.39 -1.09
C VAL A 26 -6.21 -5.78 -1.22
N TYR A 27 -5.54 -6.08 -0.11
CA TYR A 27 -4.13 -6.51 -0.15
C TYR A 27 -3.94 -7.86 -0.85
N GLN A 28 -4.86 -8.80 -0.72
CA GLN A 28 -4.81 -10.08 -1.44
C GLN A 28 -4.85 -9.88 -2.96
N VAL A 29 -5.79 -9.06 -3.46
CA VAL A 29 -5.91 -8.78 -4.89
C VAL A 29 -4.73 -7.96 -5.39
N ARG A 30 -4.36 -6.90 -4.66
CA ARG A 30 -3.23 -6.04 -5.02
C ARG A 30 -1.92 -6.82 -5.01
N GLY A 31 -1.67 -7.67 -4.01
CA GLY A 31 -0.45 -8.47 -3.91
C GLY A 31 -0.26 -9.37 -5.14
N ALA A 32 -1.34 -9.97 -5.64
CA ALA A 32 -1.29 -10.77 -6.87
C ALA A 32 -0.94 -9.90 -8.11
N LEU A 33 -1.49 -8.67 -8.20
CA LEU A 33 -1.15 -7.74 -9.27
C LEU A 33 0.29 -7.23 -9.17
N ASP A 34 0.75 -6.91 -7.96
CA ASP A 34 2.12 -6.48 -7.67
C ASP A 34 3.13 -7.58 -8.06
N ALA A 35 2.87 -8.84 -7.68
CA ALA A 35 3.73 -9.97 -8.00
C ALA A 35 3.82 -10.20 -9.51
N LEU A 36 2.69 -10.15 -10.23
CA LEU A 36 2.67 -10.24 -11.68
C LEU A 36 3.45 -9.09 -12.32
N ALA A 37 3.27 -7.86 -11.84
CA ALA A 37 3.96 -6.69 -12.36
C ALA A 37 5.47 -6.79 -12.17
N ALA A 38 5.93 -7.16 -10.96
CA ALA A 38 7.34 -7.31 -10.64
C ALA A 38 7.99 -8.42 -11.49
N LYS A 39 7.29 -9.53 -11.71
CA LYS A 39 7.73 -10.62 -12.59
C LYS A 39 7.93 -10.13 -14.03
N LEU A 40 6.96 -9.40 -14.57
CA LEU A 40 7.04 -8.86 -15.95
C LEU A 40 8.12 -7.78 -16.07
N ALA A 41 8.28 -6.92 -15.07
CA ALA A 41 9.33 -5.90 -15.03
C ALA A 41 10.73 -6.54 -14.94
N ALA A 42 10.89 -7.58 -14.12
CA ALA A 42 12.13 -8.33 -13.99
C ALA A 42 12.53 -9.06 -15.29
N ALA A 43 11.57 -9.62 -16.03
CA ALA A 43 11.84 -10.22 -17.34
C ALA A 43 12.45 -9.23 -18.33
N ARG A 44 12.21 -7.92 -18.12
CA ARG A 44 12.78 -6.81 -18.90
C ARG A 44 14.03 -6.19 -18.24
N ARG A 45 14.48 -6.72 -17.12
CA ARG A 45 15.58 -6.18 -16.30
C ARG A 45 15.41 -4.69 -16.00
N PHE A 46 14.17 -4.31 -15.67
CA PHE A 46 13.84 -2.92 -15.42
C PHE A 46 14.58 -2.39 -14.20
N GLN A 47 15.18 -1.22 -14.36
CA GLN A 47 15.89 -0.52 -13.29
C GLN A 47 14.99 0.62 -12.78
N ILE A 48 14.63 0.54 -11.51
CA ILE A 48 13.97 1.65 -10.82
C ILE A 48 14.96 2.80 -10.64
N ASP A 49 14.50 4.03 -10.87
CA ASP A 49 15.27 5.24 -10.60
C ASP A 49 15.72 5.27 -9.12
N SER A 50 17.03 5.34 -8.90
CA SER A 50 17.61 5.42 -7.56
C SER A 50 17.13 6.64 -6.78
N GLY A 51 16.81 7.74 -7.46
CA GLY A 51 16.21 8.93 -6.85
C GLY A 51 14.82 8.65 -6.25
N LEU A 52 14.06 7.71 -6.80
CA LEU A 52 12.78 7.30 -6.23
C LEU A 52 12.97 6.59 -4.89
N ILE A 53 13.92 5.66 -4.79
CA ILE A 53 14.27 4.98 -3.52
C ILE A 53 14.79 5.99 -2.50
N ALA A 54 15.67 6.91 -2.90
CA ALA A 54 16.22 7.94 -2.02
C ALA A 54 15.12 8.85 -1.43
N ARG A 55 14.22 9.37 -2.28
CA ARG A 55 13.06 10.17 -1.83
C ARG A 55 12.15 9.41 -0.88
N GLY A 56 11.97 8.12 -1.12
CA GLY A 56 11.16 7.28 -0.24
C GLY A 56 11.78 7.09 1.14
N ARG A 57 13.10 6.89 1.21
CA ARG A 57 13.85 6.82 2.48
C ARG A 57 13.78 8.16 3.23
N GLU A 58 13.91 9.28 2.53
CA GLU A 58 13.76 10.61 3.10
C GLU A 58 12.35 10.83 3.67
N ALA A 59 11.31 10.51 2.90
CA ALA A 59 9.93 10.57 3.36
C ALA A 59 9.70 9.71 4.61
N ALA A 60 10.28 8.51 4.67
CA ALA A 60 10.16 7.60 5.82
C ALA A 60 10.80 8.15 7.10
N GLN A 61 11.84 8.98 7.00
CA GLN A 61 12.48 9.66 8.13
C GLN A 61 11.70 10.89 8.58
N GLY A 62 10.86 11.44 7.71
CA GLY A 62 10.04 12.62 7.98
C GLY A 62 8.81 12.33 8.83
N LYS A 63 8.00 13.39 9.05
CA LYS A 63 6.72 13.32 9.76
C LYS A 63 5.51 13.47 8.82
N ASP A 64 5.76 13.77 7.55
CA ASP A 64 4.69 13.95 6.56
C ASP A 64 4.19 12.59 6.05
N VAL A 65 3.07 12.17 6.62
CA VAL A 65 2.38 10.91 6.23
C VAL A 65 1.97 10.91 4.76
N LYS A 66 1.59 12.07 4.22
CA LYS A 66 1.22 12.18 2.81
C LYS A 66 2.43 11.91 1.92
N ALA A 67 3.58 12.50 2.22
CA ALA A 67 4.82 12.26 1.47
C ALA A 67 5.24 10.78 1.48
N MET A 68 5.06 10.10 2.61
CA MET A 68 5.35 8.66 2.71
C MET A 68 4.45 7.82 1.81
N ILE A 69 3.13 8.10 1.85
CA ILE A 69 2.15 7.39 1.02
C ILE A 69 2.40 7.65 -0.46
N ASP A 70 2.68 8.90 -0.83
CA ASP A 70 2.93 9.27 -2.22
C ASP A 70 4.22 8.64 -2.76
N ALA A 71 5.27 8.52 -1.94
CA ALA A 71 6.50 7.83 -2.30
C ALA A 71 6.29 6.32 -2.50
N ASP A 72 5.56 5.66 -1.59
CA ASP A 72 5.19 4.24 -1.69
C ASP A 72 4.38 3.98 -2.96
N MET A 73 3.37 4.81 -3.22
CA MET A 73 2.58 4.72 -4.46
C MET A 73 3.43 4.88 -5.71
N ALA A 74 4.36 5.85 -5.72
CA ALA A 74 5.23 6.09 -6.87
C ALA A 74 6.11 4.87 -7.18
N PHE A 75 6.61 4.19 -6.15
CA PHE A 75 7.37 2.94 -6.31
C PHE A 75 6.54 1.86 -7.02
N HIS A 76 5.34 1.56 -6.54
CA HIS A 76 4.46 0.56 -7.15
C HIS A 76 4.02 0.95 -8.57
N GLN A 77 3.71 2.23 -8.80
CA GLN A 77 3.35 2.73 -10.12
C GLN A 77 4.49 2.57 -11.14
N ALA A 78 5.76 2.78 -10.72
CA ALA A 78 6.92 2.53 -11.58
C ALA A 78 7.01 1.05 -12.01
N ILE A 79 6.73 0.12 -11.10
CA ILE A 79 6.69 -1.32 -11.40
C ILE A 79 5.54 -1.64 -12.38
N TYR A 80 4.34 -1.07 -12.16
CA TYR A 80 3.20 -1.28 -13.07
C TYR A 80 3.49 -0.76 -14.48
N ALA A 81 4.12 0.41 -14.59
CA ALA A 81 4.52 0.97 -15.89
C ALA A 81 5.55 0.06 -16.58
N ALA A 82 6.53 -0.45 -15.83
CA ALA A 82 7.57 -1.35 -16.34
C ALA A 82 7.01 -2.72 -16.78
N ALA A 83 5.92 -3.17 -16.20
CA ALA A 83 5.25 -4.41 -16.58
C ALA A 83 4.70 -4.37 -18.02
N GLN A 84 4.45 -3.18 -18.58
CA GLN A 84 3.88 -2.95 -19.92
C GLN A 84 2.53 -3.68 -20.13
N ASN A 85 1.78 -3.86 -19.05
CA ASN A 85 0.42 -4.36 -19.06
C ASN A 85 -0.48 -3.32 -18.40
N PRO A 86 -1.17 -2.46 -19.19
CA PRO A 86 -1.95 -1.35 -18.64
C PRO A 86 -3.11 -1.81 -17.75
N LEU A 87 -3.60 -3.03 -17.92
CA LEU A 87 -4.68 -3.57 -17.09
C LEU A 87 -4.24 -3.75 -15.63
N ILE A 88 -2.95 -4.00 -15.36
CA ILE A 88 -2.44 -4.09 -13.99
C ILE A 88 -2.59 -2.73 -13.29
N ALA A 89 -2.10 -1.66 -13.91
CA ALA A 89 -2.20 -0.31 -13.35
C ALA A 89 -3.66 0.13 -13.15
N GLN A 90 -4.53 -0.11 -14.13
CA GLN A 90 -5.94 0.21 -14.06
C GLN A 90 -6.65 -0.53 -12.93
N SER A 91 -6.41 -1.84 -12.79
CA SER A 91 -7.01 -2.64 -11.72
C SER A 91 -6.49 -2.24 -10.34
N ALA A 92 -5.18 -1.99 -10.21
CA ALA A 92 -4.57 -1.57 -8.96
C ALA A 92 -5.05 -0.19 -8.49
N GLN A 93 -5.37 0.73 -9.42
CA GLN A 93 -5.80 2.09 -9.09
C GLN A 93 -7.06 2.12 -8.22
N LEU A 94 -8.01 1.21 -8.42
CA LEU A 94 -9.23 1.10 -7.62
C LEU A 94 -8.90 0.83 -6.14
N HIS A 95 -7.85 0.09 -5.87
CA HIS A 95 -7.46 -0.31 -4.53
C HIS A 95 -6.66 0.76 -3.79
N TRP A 96 -5.91 1.60 -4.52
CA TRP A 96 -5.08 2.64 -3.94
C TRP A 96 -5.87 3.69 -3.16
N HIS A 97 -7.09 4.04 -3.56
CA HIS A 97 -7.92 4.98 -2.82
C HIS A 97 -8.26 4.47 -1.41
N HIS A 98 -8.57 3.18 -1.28
CA HIS A 98 -8.82 2.54 0.01
C HIS A 98 -7.56 2.47 0.86
N LEU A 99 -6.43 2.03 0.28
CA LEU A 99 -5.17 1.89 0.99
C LEU A 99 -4.65 3.23 1.49
N ARG A 100 -4.73 4.31 0.70
CA ARG A 100 -4.37 5.65 1.15
C ARG A 100 -5.13 6.08 2.39
N ARG A 101 -6.41 5.76 2.49
CA ARG A 101 -7.23 6.08 3.68
C ARG A 101 -6.77 5.29 4.91
N VAL A 102 -6.53 3.99 4.75
CA VAL A 102 -6.02 3.15 5.85
C VAL A 102 -4.63 3.62 6.27
N MET A 103 -3.70 3.79 5.33
CA MET A 103 -2.35 4.27 5.61
C MET A 103 -2.38 5.66 6.29
N GLY A 104 -3.20 6.58 5.79
CA GLY A 104 -3.38 7.90 6.39
C GLY A 104 -3.90 7.85 7.82
N ALA A 105 -4.76 6.88 8.14
CA ALA A 105 -5.27 6.71 9.50
C ALA A 105 -4.21 6.13 10.45
N VAL A 106 -3.45 5.12 10.03
CA VAL A 106 -2.59 4.32 10.93
C VAL A 106 -1.13 4.77 10.98
N LEU A 107 -0.61 5.47 9.95
CA LEU A 107 0.80 5.85 9.90
C LEU A 107 1.16 7.06 10.76
N GLN A 108 0.18 7.77 11.30
CA GLN A 108 0.42 8.95 12.14
C GLN A 108 1.13 8.62 13.46
N SER A 109 1.05 7.37 13.93
CA SER A 109 1.57 6.93 15.23
C SER A 109 2.86 6.10 15.15
N THR A 110 3.51 5.98 13.99
CA THR A 110 4.61 5.01 13.79
C THR A 110 6.00 5.60 13.68
N GLN A 111 6.94 5.01 14.46
CA GLN A 111 8.37 5.39 14.43
C GLN A 111 9.25 4.49 13.54
N GLN A 112 8.81 3.30 13.13
CA GLN A 112 9.65 2.36 12.36
C GLN A 112 9.16 2.25 10.91
N ARG A 113 9.81 2.98 10.00
CA ARG A 113 9.42 3.06 8.59
C ARG A 113 10.57 2.75 7.62
N ASN A 114 11.82 2.71 8.11
CA ASN A 114 13.00 2.51 7.26
C ASN A 114 13.06 1.10 6.64
N SER A 115 12.60 0.07 7.34
CA SER A 115 12.61 -1.31 6.86
C SER A 115 11.78 -1.54 5.58
N ILE A 116 10.74 -0.72 5.35
CA ILE A 116 9.91 -0.81 4.13
C ILE A 116 10.76 -0.47 2.89
N TRP A 117 11.64 0.51 3.00
CA TRP A 117 12.49 0.92 1.89
C TRP A 117 13.66 -0.03 1.64
N ASP A 118 14.06 -0.85 2.63
CA ASP A 118 14.98 -1.96 2.41
C ASP A 118 14.30 -3.08 1.61
N GLU A 119 13.03 -3.36 1.89
CA GLU A 119 12.21 -4.28 1.10
C GLU A 119 12.05 -3.78 -0.35
N HIS A 120 11.69 -2.51 -0.55
CA HIS A 120 11.57 -1.90 -1.89
C HIS A 120 12.88 -1.96 -2.68
N GLU A 121 14.01 -1.70 -2.04
CA GLU A 121 15.32 -1.79 -2.68
C GLU A 121 15.67 -3.23 -3.09
N ALA A 122 15.37 -4.22 -2.24
CA ALA A 122 15.58 -5.63 -2.57
C ALA A 122 14.72 -6.07 -3.78
N ILE A 123 13.47 -5.60 -3.86
CA ILE A 123 12.59 -5.83 -5.02
C ILE A 123 13.20 -5.21 -6.29
N ALA A 124 13.64 -3.94 -6.21
CA ALA A 124 14.25 -3.22 -7.32
C ALA A 124 15.52 -3.93 -7.83
N GLN A 125 16.38 -4.40 -6.92
CA GLN A 125 17.59 -5.15 -7.26
C GLN A 125 17.26 -6.49 -7.95
N ALA A 126 16.26 -7.22 -7.47
CA ALA A 126 15.82 -8.47 -8.09
C ALA A 126 15.27 -8.25 -9.51
N MET A 127 14.52 -7.16 -9.72
CA MET A 127 14.03 -6.79 -11.05
C MET A 127 15.18 -6.42 -12.00
N ALA A 128 16.11 -5.59 -11.56
CA ALA A 128 17.27 -5.18 -12.36
C ALA A 128 18.16 -6.37 -12.74
N ALA A 129 18.29 -7.35 -11.84
CA ALA A 129 19.04 -8.60 -12.09
C ALA A 129 18.29 -9.59 -13.00
N GLY A 130 17.03 -9.33 -13.35
CA GLY A 130 16.21 -10.25 -14.16
C GLY A 130 15.71 -11.47 -13.40
N GLN A 131 15.70 -11.43 -12.07
CA GLN A 131 15.28 -12.54 -11.20
C GLN A 131 13.77 -12.54 -11.00
N ALA A 132 13.02 -12.93 -12.02
CA ALA A 132 11.56 -12.75 -12.09
C ALA A 132 10.80 -13.40 -10.92
N GLU A 133 11.09 -14.65 -10.60
CA GLU A 133 10.41 -15.36 -9.50
C GLU A 133 10.79 -14.77 -8.13
N ARG A 134 12.04 -14.34 -7.97
CA ARG A 134 12.49 -13.69 -6.73
C ARG A 134 11.84 -12.32 -6.55
N ALA A 135 11.74 -11.51 -7.60
CA ALA A 135 11.07 -10.21 -7.55
C ALA A 135 9.60 -10.37 -7.17
N ALA A 136 8.89 -11.34 -7.77
CA ALA A 136 7.51 -11.66 -7.45
C ALA A 136 7.35 -12.12 -5.99
N ALA A 137 8.21 -13.00 -5.49
CA ALA A 137 8.16 -13.49 -4.11
C ALA A 137 8.45 -12.36 -3.08
N LEU A 138 9.42 -11.48 -3.38
CA LEU A 138 9.76 -10.36 -2.49
C LEU A 138 8.61 -9.36 -2.37
N ILE A 139 7.96 -8.99 -3.48
CA ILE A 139 6.86 -8.02 -3.44
C ILE A 139 5.57 -8.63 -2.85
N ASP A 140 5.33 -9.93 -3.04
CA ASP A 140 4.24 -10.64 -2.37
C ASP A 140 4.45 -10.66 -0.85
N HIS A 141 5.64 -11.01 -0.39
CA HIS A 141 6.01 -10.95 1.03
C HIS A 141 5.84 -9.53 1.61
N HIS A 142 6.32 -8.51 0.89
CA HIS A 142 6.13 -7.11 1.25
C HIS A 142 4.65 -6.75 1.43
N SER A 143 3.80 -7.12 0.48
CA SER A 143 2.35 -6.88 0.53
C SER A 143 1.69 -7.59 1.72
N GLN A 144 2.07 -8.83 2.01
CA GLN A 144 1.58 -9.58 3.17
C GLN A 144 1.99 -8.93 4.50
N GLN A 145 3.26 -8.51 4.63
CA GLN A 145 3.75 -7.80 5.81
C GLN A 145 3.03 -6.48 6.03
N ALA A 146 2.80 -5.71 4.96
CA ALA A 146 2.04 -4.46 5.02
C ALA A 146 0.59 -4.71 5.47
N SER A 147 -0.08 -5.71 4.90
CA SER A 147 -1.44 -6.12 5.30
C SER A 147 -1.53 -6.46 6.78
N ASN A 148 -0.60 -7.27 7.29
CA ASN A 148 -0.58 -7.68 8.69
C ASN A 148 -0.34 -6.50 9.64
N LYS A 149 0.68 -5.67 9.36
CA LYS A 149 1.03 -4.51 10.17
C LYS A 149 -0.09 -3.45 10.19
N LEU A 150 -0.65 -3.11 9.03
CA LEU A 150 -1.73 -2.13 8.94
C LEU A 150 -3.03 -2.67 9.54
N GLY A 151 -3.33 -3.95 9.34
CA GLY A 151 -4.52 -4.59 9.90
C GLY A 151 -4.51 -4.62 11.43
N ALA A 152 -3.38 -4.96 12.05
CA ALA A 152 -3.24 -4.92 13.50
C ALA A 152 -3.50 -3.51 14.06
N ARG A 153 -2.86 -2.50 13.47
CA ARG A 153 -3.01 -1.10 13.89
C ARG A 153 -4.41 -0.54 13.68
N LEU A 154 -5.02 -0.85 12.54
CA LEU A 154 -6.39 -0.42 12.27
C LEU A 154 -7.36 -1.04 13.29
N SER A 155 -7.18 -2.32 13.63
CA SER A 155 -7.97 -2.99 14.68
C SER A 155 -7.84 -2.28 16.03
N GLU A 156 -6.64 -1.94 16.45
CA GLU A 156 -6.36 -1.22 17.69
C GLU A 156 -7.04 0.16 17.72
N GLN A 157 -6.94 0.92 16.62
CA GLN A 157 -7.58 2.24 16.53
C GLN A 157 -9.11 2.16 16.54
N LEU A 158 -9.70 1.17 15.86
CA LEU A 158 -11.13 1.00 15.84
C LEU A 158 -11.66 0.57 17.22
N PHE A 159 -10.91 -0.26 17.93
CA PHE A 159 -11.23 -0.65 19.32
C PHE A 159 -11.18 0.56 20.27
N SER A 160 -10.09 1.34 20.22
CA SER A 160 -9.93 2.53 21.08
C SER A 160 -11.02 3.58 20.86
N ARG A 161 -11.49 3.76 19.62
CA ARG A 161 -12.60 4.67 19.31
C ARG A 161 -13.94 4.20 19.91
N LYS A 162 -14.20 2.88 19.90
CA LYS A 162 -15.43 2.32 20.47
C LYS A 162 -15.47 2.49 21.98
N THR A 163 -14.37 2.32 22.67
CA THR A 163 -14.28 2.51 24.12
C THR A 163 -14.41 3.98 24.52
N SER A 164 -13.88 4.90 23.74
CA SER A 164 -13.96 6.36 24.01
C SER A 164 -15.36 6.96 23.76
N THR A 165 -16.19 6.33 22.91
CA THR A 165 -17.57 6.77 22.64
C THR A 165 -18.61 6.07 23.52
N GLY A 166 -18.23 5.04 24.28
CA GLY A 166 -19.11 4.28 25.17
C GLY A 166 -19.19 4.80 26.62
N ASP A 167 -18.34 5.77 27.01
CA ASP A 167 -18.32 6.31 28.38
C ASP A 167 -19.17 7.60 28.56
N THR A 168 -20.11 7.87 27.64
CA THR A 168 -21.05 8.99 27.79
C THR A 168 -22.49 8.45 27.82
N LEU A 169 -22.90 7.86 28.94
CA LEU A 169 -24.28 7.65 29.39
C LEU A 169 -24.43 8.13 30.83
#